data_fb20bb4149b4fd611cba744b1a5e6c08
#
_entry.id   fb20bb4149b4fd611cba744b1a5e6c08
#
_cell.length_a   1.000
_cell.length_b   1.000
_cell.length_c   1.000
_cell.angle_alpha   90.00
_cell.angle_beta   90.00
_cell.angle_gamma   90.00
#
_symmetry.space_group_name_H-M   'P 1'
#
loop_
_entity.id
_entity.type
_entity.pdbx_description
1 polymer ?
#
loop_
_entity_poly.entity_id
_entity_poly.type
_entity_poly.pdbx_seq_one_letter_code
_entity_poly.pdbx_strand_id
1 'polypeptide(L)'
;MSDAYTLFREGQARLRKGFAAQATVPLEKAKRLEPTKASIREALGIAYFRLRRWEEAEHEFRTIVEEISPTDDYAHYALGRALEQQGRAAEANGHYKLASSMQPGSAQYAARIKDLSS
;
A
#
# COMPACT_ATOMS: atom_id res chain seq x y z
N MET A 1 -17.26 22.05 -5.25
CA MET A 1 -16.25 21.58 -4.30
C MET A 1 -16.19 20.07 -4.35
N SER A 2 -15.00 19.50 -4.51
CA SER A 2 -14.84 18.04 -4.61
C SER A 2 -14.85 17.40 -3.22
N ASP A 3 -15.62 16.33 -3.06
CA ASP A 3 -15.58 15.53 -1.83
C ASP A 3 -14.51 14.43 -1.96
N ALA A 4 -14.27 13.72 -0.86
CA ALA A 4 -13.26 12.68 -0.83
C ALA A 4 -13.54 11.56 -1.84
N TYR A 5 -14.78 11.18 -2.00
CA TYR A 5 -15.17 10.11 -2.92
C TYR A 5 -14.86 10.48 -4.38
N THR A 6 -15.24 11.69 -4.79
CA THR A 6 -14.96 12.18 -6.15
C THR A 6 -13.47 12.26 -6.42
N LEU A 7 -12.71 12.79 -5.45
CA LEU A 7 -11.25 12.87 -5.55
C LEU A 7 -10.61 11.49 -5.63
N PHE A 8 -11.10 10.54 -4.83
CA PHE A 8 -10.63 9.17 -4.87
C PHE A 8 -10.87 8.53 -6.25
N ARG A 9 -12.08 8.69 -6.80
CA ARG A 9 -12.41 8.17 -8.13
C ARG A 9 -11.52 8.78 -9.21
N GLU A 10 -11.25 10.07 -9.11
CA GLU A 10 -10.34 10.76 -10.04
C GLU A 10 -8.92 10.17 -9.95
N GLY A 11 -8.43 9.97 -8.74
CA GLY A 11 -7.12 9.36 -8.54
C GLY A 11 -7.03 7.94 -9.09
N GLN A 12 -8.07 7.13 -8.83
CA GLN A 12 -8.13 5.77 -9.37
C GLN A 12 -8.12 5.76 -10.90
N ALA A 13 -8.86 6.69 -11.51
CA ALA A 13 -8.90 6.78 -12.97
C ALA A 13 -7.51 7.09 -13.54
N ARG A 14 -6.78 7.99 -12.90
CA ARG A 14 -5.42 8.34 -13.32
C ARG A 14 -4.45 7.15 -13.15
N LEU A 15 -4.60 6.40 -12.05
CA LEU A 15 -3.80 5.19 -11.85
C LEU A 15 -4.05 4.16 -12.95
N ARG A 16 -5.31 3.94 -13.31
CA ARG A 16 -5.65 2.99 -14.38
C ARG A 16 -5.06 3.39 -15.73
N LYS A 17 -4.90 4.69 -15.97
CA LYS A 17 -4.28 5.20 -17.19
C LYS A 17 -2.76 5.22 -17.15
N GLY A 18 -2.16 4.84 -16.02
CA GLY A 18 -0.71 4.85 -15.87
C GLY A 18 -0.13 6.19 -15.43
N PHE A 19 -0.96 7.12 -14.98
CA PHE A 19 -0.52 8.47 -14.58
C PHE A 19 -0.37 8.56 -13.05
N ALA A 20 0.60 7.81 -12.51
CA ALA A 20 0.77 7.71 -11.06
C ALA A 20 1.09 9.07 -10.41
N ALA A 21 1.94 9.87 -11.05
CA ALA A 21 2.28 11.18 -10.49
C ALA A 21 1.05 12.09 -10.42
N GLN A 22 0.26 12.14 -11.48
CA GLN A 22 -0.95 12.94 -11.52
C GLN A 22 -2.01 12.42 -10.54
N ALA A 23 -2.02 11.11 -10.28
CA ALA A 23 -2.96 10.50 -9.34
C ALA A 23 -2.74 10.98 -7.92
N THR A 24 -1.49 11.28 -7.53
CA THR A 24 -1.20 11.71 -6.15
C THR A 24 -1.90 13.01 -5.79
N VAL A 25 -2.17 13.89 -6.75
CA VAL A 25 -2.79 15.18 -6.48
C VAL A 25 -4.19 15.04 -5.89
N PRO A 26 -5.17 14.42 -6.57
CA PRO A 26 -6.50 14.22 -5.97
C PRO A 26 -6.47 13.27 -4.79
N LEU A 27 -5.59 12.26 -4.79
CA LEU A 27 -5.54 11.30 -3.68
C LEU A 27 -5.03 11.93 -2.39
N GLU A 28 -4.04 12.82 -2.46
CA GLU A 28 -3.59 13.56 -1.27
C GLU A 28 -4.70 14.47 -0.71
N LYS A 29 -5.48 15.10 -1.59
CA LYS A 29 -6.63 15.90 -1.16
C LYS A 29 -7.69 15.02 -0.49
N ALA A 30 -7.97 13.85 -1.08
CA ALA A 30 -8.92 12.91 -0.49
C ALA A 30 -8.46 12.47 0.91
N LYS A 31 -7.17 12.17 1.05
CA LYS A 31 -6.60 11.77 2.34
C LYS A 31 -6.75 12.85 3.40
N ARG A 32 -6.57 14.12 3.03
CA ARG A 32 -6.76 15.22 3.99
C ARG A 32 -8.21 15.30 4.47
N LEU A 33 -9.17 14.97 3.62
CA LEU A 33 -10.59 15.00 3.97
C LEU A 33 -10.99 13.76 4.79
N GLU A 34 -10.44 12.60 4.48
CA GLU A 34 -10.73 11.33 5.17
C GLU A 34 -9.45 10.54 5.44
N PRO A 35 -8.68 10.94 6.47
CA PRO A 35 -7.35 10.36 6.71
C PRO A 35 -7.35 8.90 7.17
N THR A 36 -8.49 8.36 7.60
CA THR A 36 -8.59 6.97 8.05
C THR A 36 -9.31 6.05 7.05
N LYS A 37 -9.48 6.51 5.82
CA LYS A 37 -10.11 5.69 4.78
C LYS A 37 -9.05 4.80 4.13
N ALA A 38 -9.14 3.49 4.39
CA ALA A 38 -8.13 2.53 3.90
C ALA A 38 -7.99 2.54 2.38
N SER A 39 -9.10 2.66 1.64
CA SER A 39 -9.06 2.65 0.18
C SER A 39 -8.26 3.82 -0.40
N ILE A 40 -8.33 4.99 0.24
CA ILE A 40 -7.57 6.17 -0.18
C ILE A 40 -6.09 5.96 0.10
N ARG A 41 -5.75 5.46 1.29
CA ARG A 41 -4.36 5.15 1.65
C ARG A 41 -3.76 4.11 0.72
N GLU A 42 -4.53 3.08 0.39
CA GLU A 42 -4.09 2.03 -0.53
C GLU A 42 -3.78 2.61 -1.91
N ALA A 43 -4.68 3.42 -2.46
CA ALA A 43 -4.46 4.04 -3.76
C ALA A 43 -3.22 4.93 -3.77
N LEU A 44 -3.02 5.72 -2.71
CA LEU A 44 -1.81 6.54 -2.57
C LEU A 44 -0.55 5.69 -2.47
N GLY A 45 -0.60 4.62 -1.66
CA GLY A 45 0.53 3.71 -1.53
C GLY A 45 0.93 3.11 -2.87
N ILE A 46 -0.07 2.70 -3.66
CA ILE A 46 0.17 2.16 -5.01
C ILE A 46 0.80 3.23 -5.91
N ALA A 47 0.27 4.44 -5.88
CA ALA A 47 0.81 5.53 -6.69
C ALA A 47 2.28 5.80 -6.35
N TYR A 48 2.58 5.93 -5.07
CA TYR A 48 3.95 6.17 -4.63
C TYR A 48 4.87 4.99 -4.96
N PHE A 49 4.38 3.76 -4.82
CA PHE A 49 5.17 2.58 -5.18
C PHE A 49 5.56 2.59 -6.67
N ARG A 50 4.61 2.92 -7.53
CA ARG A 50 4.87 3.01 -8.97
C ARG A 50 5.87 4.12 -9.31
N LEU A 51 5.91 5.18 -8.49
CA LEU A 51 6.85 6.29 -8.63
C LEU A 51 8.21 6.01 -7.99
N ARG A 52 8.40 4.82 -7.42
CA ARG A 52 9.59 4.44 -6.67
C ARG A 52 9.83 5.31 -5.44
N ARG A 53 8.78 5.88 -4.89
CA ARG A 53 8.83 6.66 -3.64
C ARG A 53 8.50 5.71 -2.50
N TRP A 54 9.50 4.88 -2.16
CA TRP A 54 9.32 3.72 -1.29
C TRP A 54 8.92 4.10 0.14
N GLU A 55 9.52 5.15 0.68
CA GLU A 55 9.22 5.58 2.06
C GLU A 55 7.80 6.11 2.17
N GLU A 56 7.34 6.83 1.16
CA GLU A 56 5.98 7.36 1.15
C GLU A 56 4.96 6.24 0.95
N ALA A 57 5.27 5.26 0.08
CA ALA A 57 4.44 4.07 -0.05
C ALA A 57 4.37 3.31 1.27
N GLU A 58 5.51 3.11 1.93
CA GLU A 58 5.57 2.47 3.25
C GLU A 58 4.66 3.18 4.25
N HIS A 59 4.73 4.49 4.30
CA HIS A 59 3.91 5.28 5.24
C HIS A 59 2.41 5.01 5.04
N GLU A 60 1.94 4.99 3.80
CA GLU A 60 0.52 4.78 3.53
C GLU A 60 0.07 3.38 3.92
N PHE A 61 0.82 2.35 3.54
CA PHE A 61 0.46 0.98 3.88
C PHE A 61 0.62 0.69 5.37
N ARG A 62 1.64 1.25 6.01
CA ARG A 62 1.85 1.08 7.46
C ARG A 62 0.70 1.72 8.24
N THR A 63 0.21 2.87 7.80
CA THR A 63 -0.94 3.51 8.44
C THR A 63 -2.16 2.59 8.37
N ILE A 64 -2.36 1.89 7.25
CA ILE A 64 -3.49 0.95 7.16
C ILE A 64 -3.36 -0.14 8.21
N VAL A 65 -2.22 -0.83 8.28
CA VAL A 65 -2.08 -2.00 9.16
C VAL A 65 -1.96 -1.63 10.64
N GLU A 66 -1.45 -0.46 10.96
CA GLU A 66 -1.25 -0.06 12.37
C GLU A 66 -2.43 0.73 12.92
N GLU A 67 -3.14 1.49 12.09
CA GLU A 67 -4.14 2.44 12.59
C GLU A 67 -5.56 2.19 12.09
N ILE A 68 -5.74 1.48 10.98
CA ILE A 68 -7.06 1.35 10.35
C ILE A 68 -7.55 -0.10 10.34
N SER A 69 -6.78 -1.01 9.76
CA SER A 69 -7.18 -2.39 9.56
C SER A 69 -5.99 -3.34 9.68
N PRO A 70 -5.69 -3.84 10.90
CA PRO A 70 -4.56 -4.75 11.11
C PRO A 70 -4.67 -6.07 10.35
N THR A 71 -5.86 -6.44 9.90
CA THR A 71 -6.11 -7.68 9.17
C THR A 71 -6.24 -7.50 7.67
N ASP A 72 -5.85 -6.35 7.15
CA ASP A 72 -5.81 -6.10 5.71
C ASP A 72 -4.60 -6.83 5.11
N ASP A 73 -4.85 -8.00 4.52
CA ASP A 73 -3.79 -8.85 3.99
C ASP A 73 -3.02 -8.17 2.85
N TYR A 74 -3.73 -7.50 1.94
CA TYR A 74 -3.05 -6.79 0.85
C TYR A 74 -2.14 -5.68 1.37
N ALA A 75 -2.59 -4.94 2.39
CA ALA A 75 -1.77 -3.86 2.96
C ALA A 75 -0.49 -4.40 3.59
N HIS A 76 -0.55 -5.55 4.29
CA HIS A 76 0.67 -6.20 4.78
C HIS A 76 1.59 -6.60 3.64
N TYR A 77 1.06 -7.20 2.59
CA TYR A 77 1.83 -7.59 1.42
C TYR A 77 2.49 -6.36 0.77
N ALA A 78 1.73 -5.31 0.55
CA ALA A 78 2.23 -4.09 -0.09
C ALA A 78 3.26 -3.36 0.77
N LEU A 79 3.05 -3.35 2.09
CA LEU A 79 4.05 -2.82 3.04
C LEU A 79 5.35 -3.60 2.92
N GLY A 80 5.26 -4.94 2.87
CA GLY A 80 6.42 -5.79 2.66
C GLY A 80 7.16 -5.44 1.37
N ARG A 81 6.42 -5.19 0.28
CA ARG A 81 7.03 -4.80 -0.99
C ARG A 81 7.80 -3.48 -0.88
N ALA A 82 7.22 -2.49 -0.21
CA ALA A 82 7.88 -1.20 -0.02
C ALA A 82 9.12 -1.31 0.87
N LEU A 83 9.06 -2.15 1.90
CA LEU A 83 10.20 -2.42 2.79
C LEU A 83 11.32 -3.15 2.05
N GLU A 84 10.97 -4.14 1.25
CA GLU A 84 11.95 -4.91 0.48
C GLU A 84 12.73 -4.01 -0.47
N GLN A 85 12.07 -3.04 -1.11
CA GLN A 85 12.74 -2.09 -2.00
C GLN A 85 13.72 -1.19 -1.25
N GLN A 86 13.58 -1.05 0.06
CA GLN A 86 14.49 -0.29 0.91
C GLN A 86 15.59 -1.14 1.53
N GLY A 87 15.68 -2.41 1.15
CA GLY A 87 16.68 -3.34 1.70
C GLY A 87 16.33 -3.87 3.09
N ARG A 88 15.12 -3.67 3.57
CA ARG A 88 14.67 -4.10 4.91
C ARG A 88 13.99 -5.46 4.80
N ALA A 89 14.77 -6.47 4.38
CA ALA A 89 14.25 -7.78 4.02
C ALA A 89 13.62 -8.54 5.20
N ALA A 90 14.20 -8.44 6.40
CA ALA A 90 13.68 -9.16 7.57
C ALA A 90 12.29 -8.62 7.96
N GLU A 91 12.14 -7.31 8.00
CA GLU A 91 10.86 -6.68 8.33
C GLU A 91 9.83 -6.98 7.25
N ALA A 92 10.23 -6.89 5.98
CA ALA A 92 9.37 -7.23 4.84
C ALA A 92 8.86 -8.66 4.97
N ASN A 93 9.74 -9.60 5.31
CA ASN A 93 9.41 -11.01 5.45
C ASN A 93 8.33 -11.23 6.52
N GLY A 94 8.41 -10.49 7.63
CA GLY A 94 7.38 -10.54 8.68
C GLY A 94 6.00 -10.19 8.15
N HIS A 95 5.91 -9.13 7.35
CA HIS A 95 4.63 -8.71 6.78
C HIS A 95 4.13 -9.69 5.72
N TYR A 96 5.02 -10.28 4.92
CA TYR A 96 4.63 -11.32 3.97
C TYR A 96 4.05 -12.55 4.67
N LYS A 97 4.65 -12.94 5.80
CA LYS A 97 4.13 -14.06 6.59
C LYS A 97 2.75 -13.75 7.16
N LEU A 98 2.54 -12.52 7.62
CA LEU A 98 1.22 -12.09 8.09
C LEU A 98 0.19 -12.15 6.97
N ALA A 99 0.52 -11.61 5.81
CA ALA A 99 -0.39 -11.66 4.65
C ALA A 99 -0.72 -13.11 4.28
N SER A 100 0.30 -13.98 4.25
CA SER A 100 0.12 -15.39 3.91
C SER A 100 -0.74 -16.12 4.94
N SER A 101 -0.60 -15.78 6.23
CA SER A 101 -1.42 -16.38 7.28
C SER A 101 -2.90 -15.99 7.15
N MET A 102 -3.16 -14.79 6.65
CA MET A 102 -4.53 -14.28 6.43
C MET A 102 -5.15 -14.86 5.16
N GLN A 103 -4.34 -15.16 4.15
CA GLN A 103 -4.76 -15.74 2.87
C GLN A 103 -3.86 -16.93 2.52
N PRO A 104 -4.06 -18.09 3.18
CA PRO A 104 -3.13 -19.23 3.02
C PRO A 104 -3.06 -19.77 1.61
N GLY A 105 -4.10 -19.57 0.80
CA GLY A 105 -4.13 -20.02 -0.58
C GLY A 105 -3.43 -19.10 -1.57
N SER A 106 -2.92 -17.95 -1.12
CA SER A 106 -2.30 -16.98 -2.02
C SER A 106 -0.86 -17.38 -2.35
N ALA A 107 -0.65 -17.86 -3.56
CA ALA A 107 0.70 -18.14 -4.06
C ALA A 107 1.52 -16.85 -4.18
N GLN A 108 0.88 -15.73 -4.46
CA GLN A 108 1.53 -14.43 -4.57
C GLN A 108 2.20 -14.04 -3.26
N TYR A 109 1.50 -14.22 -2.14
CA TYR A 109 2.05 -13.84 -0.83
C TYR A 109 3.14 -14.82 -0.41
N ALA A 110 2.89 -16.12 -0.57
CA ALA A 110 3.86 -17.15 -0.20
C ALA A 110 5.16 -17.02 -0.98
N ALA A 111 5.09 -16.65 -2.25
CA ALA A 111 6.26 -16.53 -3.11
C ALA A 111 7.24 -15.44 -2.66
N ARG A 112 6.78 -14.47 -1.87
CA ARG A 112 7.63 -13.40 -1.39
C ARG A 112 8.40 -13.74 -0.11
N ILE A 113 7.95 -14.77 0.61
CA ILE A 113 8.60 -15.17 1.87
C ILE A 113 9.96 -15.77 1.55
N LYS A 114 11.01 -15.27 2.21
CA LYS A 114 12.38 -15.72 2.00
C LYS A 114 12.92 -16.39 3.25
N ASP A 115 13.82 -17.35 3.05
CA ASP A 115 14.60 -17.94 4.13
C ASP A 115 15.80 -17.04 4.36
N LEU A 116 15.81 -16.40 5.53
CA LEU A 116 16.87 -15.46 5.91
C LEU A 116 17.85 -16.08 6.92
N SER A 117 17.79 -17.39 7.11
CA SER A 117 18.56 -18.07 8.17
C SER A 117 20.01 -18.38 7.81
N SER A 118 20.40 -18.18 6.57
CA SER A 118 21.78 -18.50 6.14
C SER A 118 22.73 -17.34 6.30
#